data_cb28cdb5441d663bc0ef676cda6d006e
#
_entry.id   cb28cdb5441d663bc0ef676cda6d006e
#
_cell.length_a   1.000
_cell.length_b   1.000
_cell.length_c   1.000
_cell.angle_alpha   90.00
_cell.angle_beta   90.00
_cell.angle_gamma   90.00
#
_symmetry.space_group_name_H-M   'P 1'
#
loop_
_entity.id
_entity.type
_entity.pdbx_description
1 polymer ?
#
loop_
_entity_poly.entity_id
_entity_poly.type
_entity_poly.pdbx_seq_one_letter_code
_entity_poly.pdbx_strand_id
1 'polypeptide(L)'
;MSVILCTAGYDHTIRFWEALSGICSRTIPHPDSQVNRLAISPDKRYLAAAGHHTVKLYDIKSTNPAAVLTFEGHTNNITGVAFHCEGKWMTTSSEDGTVKIWDTRSGHIQRNYSHGVPVNDVVIHPNQGELISCDRGGNVRIWDLGENKCSHQLVPEEDKSVASVTVATDGSLLCAAVSNSVYGSVYVWRLITLRDVTSLVPVTKFKAHGTYITRVLLSPDVRHLATCSADHTARIWAVDLEGANETHSDSNGHGHREDTDASEGGFELEQELDSHQRWVWDCAFSADSAYLVTACSDHYARLWELQTKTIIRQYNGHHRGAVCVALNDYSETR
;
A
#
# COMPACT_ATOMS: atom_id res chain seq x y z
N MET A 1 23.57 -4.80 9.29
CA MET A 1 22.75 -3.71 9.88
C MET A 1 21.46 -4.33 10.35
N SER A 2 20.89 -3.90 11.48
CA SER A 2 19.61 -4.46 11.97
C SER A 2 18.46 -3.92 11.15
N VAL A 3 17.53 -4.80 10.76
CA VAL A 3 16.27 -4.43 10.13
C VAL A 3 15.38 -3.75 11.16
N ILE A 4 14.86 -2.57 10.85
CA ILE A 4 14.01 -1.79 11.74
C ILE A 4 12.58 -1.82 11.20
N LEU A 5 11.64 -2.28 12.03
CA LEU A 5 10.23 -2.16 11.78
C LEU A 5 9.71 -0.88 12.46
N CYS A 6 8.95 -0.09 11.74
CA CYS A 6 8.20 1.04 12.28
C CYS A 6 6.71 0.71 12.28
N THR A 7 6.05 0.94 13.41
CA THR A 7 4.60 0.77 13.56
C THR A 7 3.97 2.00 14.17
N ALA A 8 2.74 2.32 13.80
CA ALA A 8 2.00 3.41 14.41
C ALA A 8 0.49 3.14 14.40
N GLY A 9 -0.27 3.87 15.19
CA GLY A 9 -1.70 3.62 15.30
C GLY A 9 -2.49 4.65 16.09
N TYR A 10 -3.64 4.21 16.56
CA TYR A 10 -4.63 5.02 17.29
C TYR A 10 -4.21 5.42 18.71
N ASP A 11 -3.09 4.92 19.22
CA ASP A 11 -2.53 5.33 20.51
C ASP A 11 -1.64 6.57 20.42
N HIS A 12 -1.59 7.21 19.25
CA HIS A 12 -0.79 8.39 18.97
C HIS A 12 0.70 8.19 19.24
N THR A 13 1.22 6.99 18.99
CA THR A 13 2.65 6.68 19.08
C THR A 13 3.18 6.07 17.80
N ILE A 14 4.46 6.35 17.55
CA ILE A 14 5.26 5.66 16.53
C ILE A 14 6.30 4.84 17.29
N ARG A 15 6.38 3.54 16.98
CA ARG A 15 7.31 2.62 17.62
C ARG A 15 8.31 2.08 16.63
N PHE A 16 9.55 2.00 17.08
CA PHE A 16 10.65 1.43 16.32
C PHE A 16 11.08 0.13 16.99
N TRP A 17 11.08 -0.93 16.23
CA TRP A 17 11.38 -2.27 16.69
C TRP A 17 12.60 -2.80 15.95
N GLU A 18 13.44 -3.50 16.66
CA GLU A 18 14.40 -4.39 16.02
C GLU A 18 13.62 -5.62 15.52
N ALA A 19 13.52 -5.79 14.21
CA ALA A 19 12.55 -6.70 13.59
C ALA A 19 12.73 -8.16 14.04
N LEU A 20 13.97 -8.65 14.14
CA LEU A 20 14.23 -10.05 14.49
C LEU A 20 14.12 -10.33 15.99
N SER A 21 14.59 -9.44 16.85
CA SER A 21 14.52 -9.63 18.32
C SER A 21 13.15 -9.29 18.89
N GLY A 22 12.39 -8.42 18.22
CA GLY A 22 11.11 -7.92 18.70
C GLY A 22 11.24 -6.84 19.79
N ILE A 23 12.44 -6.35 20.06
CA ILE A 23 12.68 -5.32 21.08
C ILE A 23 12.24 -3.96 20.53
N CYS A 24 11.38 -3.26 21.28
CA CYS A 24 11.05 -1.86 21.00
C CYS A 24 12.22 -0.96 21.43
N SER A 25 12.98 -0.48 20.47
CA SER A 25 14.15 0.36 20.72
C SER A 25 13.79 1.82 20.99
N ARG A 26 12.64 2.28 20.48
CA ARG A 26 12.23 3.68 20.58
C ARG A 26 10.72 3.83 20.43
N THR A 27 10.14 4.76 21.18
CA THR A 27 8.76 5.22 21.03
C THR A 27 8.74 6.72 20.91
N ILE A 28 8.06 7.25 19.88
CA ILE A 28 7.88 8.69 19.66
C ILE A 28 6.39 9.00 19.85
N PRO A 29 6.02 10.00 20.68
CA PRO A 29 4.66 10.49 20.72
C PRO A 29 4.34 11.29 19.45
N HIS A 30 3.12 11.12 18.93
CA HIS A 30 2.54 11.90 17.83
C HIS A 30 1.23 12.53 18.31
N PRO A 31 1.29 13.57 19.17
CA PRO A 31 0.15 14.03 19.97
C PRO A 31 -0.98 14.64 19.14
N ASP A 32 -0.68 15.19 17.97
CA ASP A 32 -1.62 15.98 17.18
C ASP A 32 -2.74 15.12 16.55
N SER A 33 -2.44 13.86 16.27
CA SER A 33 -3.39 12.92 15.66
C SER A 33 -2.90 11.47 15.74
N GLN A 34 -3.78 10.53 15.39
CA GLN A 34 -3.33 9.18 14.99
C GLN A 34 -2.45 9.27 13.73
N VAL A 35 -1.62 8.27 13.54
CA VAL A 35 -0.85 8.10 12.30
C VAL A 35 -1.58 7.12 11.39
N ASN A 36 -1.90 7.55 10.17
CA ASN A 36 -2.67 6.78 9.22
C ASN A 36 -1.80 5.99 8.24
N ARG A 37 -0.60 6.52 7.93
CA ARG A 37 0.34 5.90 6.98
C ARG A 37 1.78 6.21 7.38
N LEU A 38 2.65 5.23 7.16
CA LEU A 38 4.10 5.36 7.30
C LEU A 38 4.77 5.09 5.94
N ALA A 39 5.86 5.80 5.67
CA ALA A 39 6.76 5.51 4.55
C ALA A 39 8.20 5.83 4.93
N ILE A 40 9.13 5.01 4.44
CA ILE A 40 10.56 5.19 4.65
C ILE A 40 11.18 5.83 3.43
N SER A 41 12.05 6.83 3.63
CA SER A 41 12.77 7.46 2.53
C SER A 41 13.74 6.47 1.84
N PRO A 42 14.04 6.66 0.53
CA PRO A 42 14.89 5.72 -0.21
C PRO A 42 16.30 5.56 0.36
N ASP A 43 16.84 6.61 0.98
CA ASP A 43 18.14 6.59 1.68
C ASP A 43 18.09 5.85 3.02
N LYS A 44 16.91 5.31 3.41
CA LYS A 44 16.67 4.57 4.66
C LYS A 44 16.93 5.39 5.93
N ARG A 45 16.99 6.71 5.82
CA ARG A 45 17.30 7.62 6.92
C ARG A 45 16.07 8.18 7.61
N TYR A 46 15.02 8.47 6.85
CA TYR A 46 13.85 9.15 7.36
C TYR A 46 12.59 8.32 7.31
N LEU A 47 11.73 8.51 8.31
CA LEU A 47 10.37 7.99 8.37
C LEU A 47 9.39 9.15 8.22
N ALA A 48 8.54 9.10 7.19
CA ALA A 48 7.40 9.99 7.05
C ALA A 48 6.19 9.38 7.76
N ALA A 49 5.58 10.13 8.65
CA ALA A 49 4.38 9.77 9.38
C ALA A 49 3.23 10.71 9.01
N ALA A 50 2.24 10.17 8.30
CA ALA A 50 1.07 10.91 7.85
C ALA A 50 -0.04 10.84 8.88
N GLY A 51 -0.48 12.01 9.36
CA GLY A 51 -1.52 12.16 10.37
C GLY A 51 -2.81 12.79 9.83
N HIS A 52 -3.46 13.62 10.66
CA HIS A 52 -4.74 14.24 10.30
C HIS A 52 -4.59 15.20 9.10
N HIS A 53 -3.72 16.20 9.17
CA HIS A 53 -3.49 17.15 8.07
C HIS A 53 -2.03 17.49 7.84
N THR A 54 -1.11 16.84 8.56
CA THR A 54 0.33 17.03 8.43
C THR A 54 1.06 15.72 8.19
N VAL A 55 2.18 15.80 7.49
CA VAL A 55 3.19 14.74 7.47
C VAL A 55 4.38 15.22 8.27
N LYS A 56 4.86 14.41 9.21
CA LYS A 56 6.08 14.67 9.98
C LYS A 56 7.18 13.71 9.58
N LEU A 57 8.36 14.25 9.36
CA LEU A 57 9.55 13.49 9.00
C LEU A 57 10.44 13.29 10.22
N TYR A 58 10.75 12.04 10.54
CA TYR A 58 11.60 11.68 11.69
C TYR A 58 12.88 11.01 11.22
N ASP A 59 14.01 11.35 11.83
CA ASP A 59 15.26 10.61 11.60
C ASP A 59 15.21 9.29 12.37
N ILE A 60 15.34 8.17 11.64
CA ILE A 60 15.19 6.81 12.18
C ILE A 60 16.29 6.47 13.19
N LYS A 61 17.50 6.99 12.99
CA LYS A 61 18.67 6.71 13.84
C LYS A 61 18.84 7.71 14.98
N SER A 62 18.20 8.87 14.92
CA SER A 62 18.32 9.91 15.94
C SER A 62 17.60 9.50 17.22
N THR A 63 18.14 9.85 18.38
CA THR A 63 17.48 9.73 19.68
C THR A 63 16.51 10.88 19.97
N ASN A 64 16.59 11.96 19.19
CA ASN A 64 15.69 13.11 19.32
C ASN A 64 14.27 12.73 18.86
N PRO A 65 13.22 12.88 19.70
CA PRO A 65 11.84 12.58 19.32
C PRO A 65 11.21 13.65 18.41
N ALA A 66 11.83 14.81 18.23
CA ALA A 66 11.29 15.88 17.40
C ALA A 66 11.34 15.53 15.90
N ALA A 67 10.32 15.96 15.17
CA ALA A 67 10.32 15.88 13.73
C ALA A 67 11.41 16.78 13.13
N VAL A 68 12.10 16.28 12.11
CA VAL A 68 13.10 17.06 11.36
C VAL A 68 12.43 18.11 10.48
N LEU A 69 11.27 17.74 9.91
CA LEU A 69 10.48 18.62 9.06
C LEU A 69 8.99 18.26 9.20
N THR A 70 8.13 19.26 9.08
CA THR A 70 6.67 19.10 9.04
C THR A 70 6.15 19.68 7.73
N PHE A 71 5.29 18.92 7.05
CA PHE A 71 4.63 19.32 5.80
C PHE A 71 3.19 19.68 6.12
N GLU A 72 2.82 20.93 5.91
CA GLU A 72 1.51 21.50 6.23
C GLU A 72 0.82 21.99 4.95
N GLY A 73 -0.48 21.71 4.81
CA GLY A 73 -1.26 22.17 3.66
C GLY A 73 -2.40 21.26 3.23
N HIS A 74 -2.52 20.05 3.77
CA HIS A 74 -3.76 19.30 3.73
C HIS A 74 -4.75 19.80 4.79
N THR A 75 -6.04 19.65 4.53
CA THR A 75 -7.11 20.12 5.42
C THR A 75 -7.89 18.99 6.07
N ASN A 76 -7.54 17.74 5.80
CA ASN A 76 -8.16 16.55 6.37
C ASN A 76 -7.13 15.41 6.49
N ASN A 77 -7.58 14.22 6.94
CA ASN A 77 -6.74 13.03 7.10
C ASN A 77 -5.92 12.74 5.85
N ILE A 78 -4.63 12.54 6.05
CA ILE A 78 -3.73 12.06 4.99
C ILE A 78 -3.82 10.54 4.98
N THR A 79 -4.08 9.97 3.81
CA THR A 79 -4.40 8.55 3.61
C THR A 79 -3.25 7.76 2.99
N GLY A 80 -2.41 8.44 2.20
CA GLY A 80 -1.27 7.84 1.52
C GLY A 80 -0.05 8.75 1.54
N VAL A 81 1.14 8.14 1.54
CA VAL A 81 2.42 8.82 1.38
C VAL A 81 3.39 7.92 0.62
N ALA A 82 4.10 8.46 -0.36
CA ALA A 82 5.13 7.75 -1.11
C ALA A 82 6.29 8.69 -1.46
N PHE A 83 7.52 8.18 -1.43
CA PHE A 83 8.72 8.92 -1.81
C PHE A 83 9.11 8.63 -3.25
N HIS A 84 9.57 9.67 -3.94
CA HIS A 84 10.35 9.56 -5.18
C HIS A 84 11.60 8.70 -4.95
N CYS A 85 12.05 7.96 -5.97
CA CYS A 85 13.16 7.00 -5.85
C CYS A 85 14.47 7.60 -5.33
N GLU A 86 14.74 8.88 -5.59
CA GLU A 86 15.90 9.60 -5.05
C GLU A 86 15.56 10.43 -3.81
N GLY A 87 14.33 10.37 -3.30
CA GLY A 87 13.89 11.13 -2.13
C GLY A 87 13.80 12.64 -2.32
N LYS A 88 13.89 13.15 -3.56
CA LYS A 88 13.85 14.60 -3.86
C LYS A 88 12.49 15.22 -3.56
N TRP A 89 11.44 14.45 -3.74
CA TRP A 89 10.07 14.83 -3.46
C TRP A 89 9.27 13.63 -2.92
N MET A 90 8.17 13.91 -2.32
CA MET A 90 7.19 12.88 -1.93
C MET A 90 5.79 13.28 -2.38
N THR A 91 4.90 12.31 -2.51
CA THR A 91 3.48 12.53 -2.78
C THR A 91 2.64 12.12 -1.60
N THR A 92 1.52 12.79 -1.40
CA THR A 92 0.52 12.48 -0.38
C THR A 92 -0.88 12.52 -0.98
N SER A 93 -1.76 11.65 -0.48
CA SER A 93 -3.20 11.69 -0.74
C SER A 93 -3.97 12.01 0.55
N SER A 94 -5.15 12.62 0.42
CA SER A 94 -5.94 13.03 1.59
C SER A 94 -7.44 12.93 1.35
N GLU A 95 -8.17 12.77 2.44
CA GLU A 95 -9.64 12.90 2.48
C GLU A 95 -10.14 14.31 2.13
N ASP A 96 -9.24 15.31 2.04
CA ASP A 96 -9.58 16.65 1.51
C ASP A 96 -9.82 16.64 -0.01
N GLY A 97 -9.70 15.49 -0.66
CA GLY A 97 -9.92 15.31 -2.10
C GLY A 97 -8.73 15.68 -2.95
N THR A 98 -7.54 15.82 -2.37
CA THR A 98 -6.34 16.22 -3.11
C THR A 98 -5.20 15.22 -3.01
N VAL A 99 -4.35 15.24 -4.05
CA VAL A 99 -3.01 14.63 -4.06
C VAL A 99 -2.01 15.77 -4.21
N LYS A 100 -1.00 15.80 -3.34
CA LYS A 100 0.02 16.85 -3.35
C LYS A 100 1.41 16.27 -3.55
N ILE A 101 2.26 17.03 -4.25
CA ILE A 101 3.69 16.76 -4.36
C ILE A 101 4.44 17.82 -3.56
N TRP A 102 5.36 17.34 -2.72
CA TRP A 102 6.13 18.14 -1.79
C TRP A 102 7.62 18.02 -2.09
N ASP A 103 8.33 19.13 -2.06
CA ASP A 103 9.79 19.13 -2.00
C ASP A 103 10.23 18.67 -0.60
N THR A 104 10.99 17.60 -0.53
CA THR A 104 11.38 16.98 0.74
C THR A 104 12.42 17.79 1.53
N ARG A 105 13.12 18.70 0.89
CA ARG A 105 14.13 19.57 1.52
C ARG A 105 13.49 20.81 2.13
N SER A 106 12.60 21.46 1.39
CA SER A 106 12.01 22.75 1.81
C SER A 106 10.66 22.58 2.50
N GLY A 107 9.98 21.45 2.33
CA GLY A 107 8.62 21.22 2.84
C GLY A 107 7.52 21.92 2.05
N HIS A 108 7.85 22.60 0.95
CA HIS A 108 6.85 23.33 0.14
C HIS A 108 6.11 22.43 -0.83
N ILE A 109 4.83 22.76 -1.05
CA ILE A 109 3.99 22.13 -2.08
C ILE A 109 4.49 22.57 -3.46
N GLN A 110 4.85 21.61 -4.30
CA GLN A 110 5.23 21.83 -5.69
C GLN A 110 4.03 21.69 -6.63
N ARG A 111 3.14 20.74 -6.35
CA ARG A 111 1.96 20.47 -7.20
C ARG A 111 0.77 20.04 -6.35
N ASN A 112 -0.42 20.27 -6.88
CA ASN A 112 -1.68 19.90 -6.25
C ASN A 112 -2.67 19.41 -7.32
N TYR A 113 -3.16 18.18 -7.15
CA TYR A 113 -4.13 17.53 -8.03
C TYR A 113 -5.44 17.30 -7.29
N SER A 114 -6.56 17.62 -7.91
CA SER A 114 -7.88 17.49 -7.29
C SER A 114 -8.66 16.32 -7.87
N HIS A 115 -9.21 15.51 -6.97
CA HIS A 115 -10.19 14.47 -7.27
C HIS A 115 -11.63 14.97 -7.14
N GLY A 116 -11.87 15.96 -6.27
CA GLY A 116 -13.19 16.44 -5.91
C GLY A 116 -13.94 15.58 -4.89
N VAL A 117 -13.39 14.40 -4.56
CA VAL A 117 -13.88 13.46 -3.55
C VAL A 117 -12.70 12.92 -2.73
N PRO A 118 -12.90 12.41 -1.50
CA PRO A 118 -11.81 11.90 -0.68
C PRO A 118 -10.94 10.88 -1.40
N VAL A 119 -9.61 11.10 -1.37
CA VAL A 119 -8.61 10.20 -1.96
C VAL A 119 -8.19 9.20 -0.90
N ASN A 120 -8.16 7.92 -1.25
CA ASN A 120 -7.87 6.83 -0.32
C ASN A 120 -6.41 6.38 -0.35
N ASP A 121 -5.76 6.42 -1.50
CA ASP A 121 -4.36 5.96 -1.64
C ASP A 121 -3.67 6.65 -2.83
N VAL A 122 -2.33 6.68 -2.81
CA VAL A 122 -1.48 7.17 -3.90
C VAL A 122 -0.18 6.38 -3.95
N VAL A 123 0.24 6.03 -5.15
CA VAL A 123 1.54 5.39 -5.44
C VAL A 123 2.23 6.11 -6.59
N ILE A 124 3.55 5.98 -6.62
CA ILE A 124 4.39 6.52 -7.69
C ILE A 124 4.68 5.39 -8.68
N HIS A 125 4.43 5.63 -9.97
CA HIS A 125 4.82 4.68 -11.01
C HIS A 125 6.36 4.57 -11.06
N PRO A 126 6.95 3.38 -11.29
CA PRO A 126 8.41 3.18 -11.32
C PRO A 126 9.15 4.07 -12.34
N ASN A 127 8.47 4.55 -13.40
CA ASN A 127 9.05 5.51 -14.34
C ASN A 127 9.29 6.91 -13.74
N GLN A 128 8.81 7.15 -12.49
CA GLN A 128 8.92 8.42 -11.75
C GLN A 128 8.26 9.63 -12.45
N GLY A 129 7.61 9.42 -13.58
CA GLY A 129 6.90 10.44 -14.35
C GLY A 129 5.39 10.44 -14.15
N GLU A 130 4.85 9.45 -13.44
CA GLU A 130 3.42 9.29 -13.24
C GLU A 130 3.08 8.98 -11.78
N LEU A 131 1.91 9.49 -11.32
CA LEU A 131 1.27 9.08 -10.07
C LEU A 131 0.01 8.30 -10.37
N ILE A 132 -0.30 7.33 -9.53
CA ILE A 132 -1.55 6.59 -9.57
C ILE A 132 -2.25 6.78 -8.23
N SER A 133 -3.48 7.25 -8.25
CA SER A 133 -4.27 7.52 -7.05
C SER A 133 -5.68 6.96 -7.18
N CYS A 134 -6.31 6.66 -6.05
CA CYS A 134 -7.67 6.15 -6.02
C CYS A 134 -8.53 6.89 -5.01
N ASP A 135 -9.83 6.93 -5.27
CA ASP A 135 -10.75 7.73 -4.48
C ASP A 135 -11.99 6.94 -3.98
N ARG A 136 -12.70 7.57 -3.06
CA ARG A 136 -13.94 7.03 -2.48
C ARG A 136 -15.09 6.99 -3.49
N GLY A 137 -15.02 7.79 -4.56
CA GLY A 137 -15.99 7.82 -5.65
C GLY A 137 -15.82 6.70 -6.68
N GLY A 138 -14.82 5.81 -6.50
CA GLY A 138 -14.63 4.66 -7.38
C GLY A 138 -13.63 4.89 -8.52
N ASN A 139 -12.92 6.01 -8.53
CA ASN A 139 -11.98 6.30 -9.61
C ASN A 139 -10.56 5.87 -9.24
N VAL A 140 -9.85 5.36 -10.24
CA VAL A 140 -8.38 5.26 -10.27
C VAL A 140 -7.90 6.24 -11.34
N ARG A 141 -7.01 7.16 -10.96
CA ARG A 141 -6.48 8.19 -11.85
C ARG A 141 -4.98 8.07 -12.01
N ILE A 142 -4.51 8.23 -13.25
CA ILE A 142 -3.09 8.33 -13.59
C ILE A 142 -2.79 9.77 -13.95
N TRP A 143 -1.81 10.35 -13.27
CA TRP A 143 -1.39 11.74 -13.45
C TRP A 143 -0.03 11.78 -14.11
N ASP A 144 0.03 12.41 -15.27
CA ASP A 144 1.29 12.70 -15.96
C ASP A 144 1.95 13.92 -15.31
N LEU A 145 3.13 13.74 -14.76
CA LEU A 145 3.90 14.80 -14.09
C LEU A 145 4.58 15.73 -15.10
N GLY A 146 4.89 15.26 -16.30
CA GLY A 146 5.47 16.08 -17.36
C GLY A 146 4.47 17.10 -17.88
N GLU A 147 3.26 16.65 -18.22
CA GLU A 147 2.19 17.49 -18.73
C GLU A 147 1.31 18.09 -17.63
N ASN A 148 1.50 17.69 -16.38
CA ASN A 148 0.75 18.17 -15.22
C ASN A 148 -0.77 18.01 -15.36
N LYS A 149 -1.21 16.87 -15.88
CA LYS A 149 -2.64 16.56 -16.11
C LYS A 149 -2.98 15.11 -15.75
N CYS A 150 -4.27 14.82 -15.61
CA CYS A 150 -4.78 13.45 -15.55
C CYS A 150 -4.72 12.85 -16.96
N SER A 151 -3.90 11.83 -17.16
CA SER A 151 -3.76 11.13 -18.43
C SER A 151 -4.83 10.06 -18.63
N HIS A 152 -5.17 9.34 -17.54
CA HIS A 152 -6.16 8.26 -17.56
C HIS A 152 -7.04 8.29 -16.31
N GLN A 153 -8.31 7.93 -16.50
CA GLN A 153 -9.25 7.68 -15.42
C GLN A 153 -9.93 6.34 -15.69
N LEU A 154 -9.89 5.46 -14.69
CA LEU A 154 -10.54 4.16 -14.69
C LEU A 154 -11.63 4.16 -13.62
N VAL A 155 -12.74 3.49 -13.91
CA VAL A 155 -13.81 3.17 -12.97
C VAL A 155 -13.94 1.66 -12.96
N PRO A 156 -13.23 0.94 -12.05
CA PRO A 156 -13.25 -0.51 -12.01
C PRO A 156 -14.66 -1.08 -11.83
N GLU A 157 -15.44 -0.44 -10.96
CA GLU A 157 -16.83 -0.80 -10.68
C GLU A 157 -17.61 0.46 -10.28
N GLU A 158 -18.76 0.68 -10.91
CA GLU A 158 -19.60 1.84 -10.63
C GLU A 158 -20.11 1.83 -9.19
N ASP A 159 -20.21 3.01 -8.59
CA ASP A 159 -20.71 3.25 -7.22
C ASP A 159 -19.98 2.49 -6.11
N LYS A 160 -18.74 2.04 -6.34
CA LYS A 160 -17.91 1.37 -5.34
C LYS A 160 -16.63 2.13 -5.08
N SER A 161 -16.26 2.23 -3.82
CA SER A 161 -15.00 2.87 -3.41
C SER A 161 -13.79 2.02 -3.79
N VAL A 162 -12.74 2.66 -4.29
CA VAL A 162 -11.42 2.04 -4.43
C VAL A 162 -10.60 2.36 -3.19
N ALA A 163 -10.28 1.35 -2.41
CA ALA A 163 -9.66 1.51 -1.09
C ALA A 163 -8.14 1.68 -1.14
N SER A 164 -7.47 0.97 -2.05
CA SER A 164 -6.01 0.96 -2.16
C SER A 164 -5.57 0.59 -3.57
N VAL A 165 -4.42 1.07 -3.97
CA VAL A 165 -3.78 0.77 -5.26
C VAL A 165 -2.32 0.38 -5.04
N THR A 166 -1.79 -0.47 -5.92
CA THR A 166 -0.37 -0.83 -5.96
C THR A 166 0.08 -1.01 -7.39
N VAL A 167 1.32 -0.68 -7.67
CA VAL A 167 1.96 -0.85 -8.97
C VAL A 167 3.19 -1.74 -8.81
N ALA A 168 3.41 -2.62 -9.77
CA ALA A 168 4.58 -3.50 -9.78
C ALA A 168 5.88 -2.69 -9.87
N THR A 169 6.95 -3.17 -9.24
CA THR A 169 8.26 -2.51 -9.23
C THR A 169 8.88 -2.38 -10.62
N ASP A 170 8.51 -3.27 -11.54
CA ASP A 170 8.90 -3.23 -12.97
C ASP A 170 7.92 -2.40 -13.83
N GLY A 171 6.86 -1.87 -13.25
CA GLY A 171 5.84 -1.09 -13.94
C GLY A 171 4.89 -1.91 -14.81
N SER A 172 4.89 -3.23 -14.70
CA SER A 172 4.09 -4.13 -15.56
C SER A 172 2.62 -4.22 -15.18
N LEU A 173 2.33 -4.09 -13.88
CA LEU A 173 1.00 -4.33 -13.31
C LEU A 173 0.50 -3.19 -12.45
N LEU A 174 -0.80 -2.93 -12.53
CA LEU A 174 -1.57 -2.11 -11.61
C LEU A 174 -2.65 -2.98 -10.98
N CYS A 175 -2.72 -3.03 -9.65
CA CYS A 175 -3.80 -3.66 -8.91
C CYS A 175 -4.56 -2.63 -8.09
N ALA A 176 -5.90 -2.72 -8.09
CA ALA A 176 -6.77 -1.85 -7.31
C ALA A 176 -7.77 -2.67 -6.50
N ALA A 177 -7.90 -2.35 -5.22
CA ALA A 177 -8.86 -2.98 -4.32
C ALA A 177 -10.18 -2.21 -4.30
N VAL A 178 -11.24 -2.84 -4.76
CA VAL A 178 -12.60 -2.31 -4.75
C VAL A 178 -13.42 -3.05 -3.69
N SER A 179 -14.11 -2.32 -2.85
CA SER A 179 -14.76 -2.94 -1.70
C SER A 179 -16.09 -2.29 -1.32
N ASN A 180 -16.94 -3.11 -0.73
CA ASN A 180 -18.10 -2.69 0.01
C ASN A 180 -18.27 -3.57 1.28
N SER A 181 -19.40 -3.45 1.98
CA SER A 181 -19.68 -4.24 3.19
C SER A 181 -19.93 -5.74 2.94
N VAL A 182 -20.07 -6.16 1.68
CA VAL A 182 -20.45 -7.52 1.30
C VAL A 182 -19.28 -8.30 0.68
N TYR A 183 -18.38 -7.61 -0.01
CA TYR A 183 -17.21 -8.23 -0.65
C TYR A 183 -16.09 -7.23 -0.89
N GLY A 184 -14.88 -7.77 -1.06
CA GLY A 184 -13.70 -7.07 -1.56
C GLY A 184 -13.12 -7.80 -2.76
N SER A 185 -12.98 -7.09 -3.88
CA SER A 185 -12.42 -7.61 -5.14
C SER A 185 -11.15 -6.86 -5.50
N VAL A 186 -10.24 -7.55 -6.16
CA VAL A 186 -9.06 -6.95 -6.78
C VAL A 186 -9.24 -6.92 -8.28
N TYR A 187 -8.99 -5.77 -8.86
CA TYR A 187 -8.94 -5.52 -10.31
C TYR A 187 -7.50 -5.37 -10.74
N VAL A 188 -7.11 -6.00 -11.84
CA VAL A 188 -5.74 -6.04 -12.32
C VAL A 188 -5.67 -5.58 -13.76
N TRP A 189 -4.74 -4.67 -14.04
CA TRP A 189 -4.41 -4.20 -15.38
C TRP A 189 -2.92 -4.40 -15.66
N ARG A 190 -2.60 -4.75 -16.89
CA ARG A 190 -1.26 -4.66 -17.43
C ARG A 190 -1.01 -3.24 -17.91
N LEU A 191 0.10 -2.66 -17.47
CA LEU A 191 0.58 -1.36 -17.93
C LEU A 191 1.53 -1.59 -19.11
N ILE A 192 1.25 -0.95 -20.24
CA ILE A 192 2.10 -1.01 -21.44
C ILE A 192 2.47 0.41 -21.79
N THR A 193 3.74 0.76 -21.64
CA THR A 193 4.26 2.07 -22.01
C THR A 193 4.92 1.99 -23.38
N LEU A 194 4.33 2.67 -24.36
CA LEU A 194 4.85 2.80 -25.72
C LEU A 194 5.01 4.29 -26.03
N ARG A 195 6.26 4.73 -26.31
CA ARG A 195 6.57 6.11 -26.70
C ARG A 195 5.95 7.15 -25.75
N ASP A 196 6.21 7.01 -24.46
CA ASP A 196 5.72 7.91 -23.39
C ASP A 196 4.19 7.91 -23.16
N VAL A 197 3.47 6.99 -23.76
CA VAL A 197 2.03 6.79 -23.52
C VAL A 197 1.83 5.46 -22.80
N THR A 198 1.29 5.52 -21.59
CA THR A 198 0.90 4.34 -20.82
C THR A 198 -0.51 3.91 -21.23
N SER A 199 -0.66 2.69 -21.72
CA SER A 199 -1.96 2.06 -21.95
C SER A 199 -2.27 1.01 -20.88
N LEU A 200 -3.55 0.85 -20.58
CA LEU A 200 -4.05 -0.02 -19.52
C LEU A 200 -4.88 -1.15 -20.16
N VAL A 201 -4.38 -2.36 -20.04
CA VAL A 201 -5.07 -3.55 -20.57
C VAL A 201 -5.61 -4.34 -19.38
N PRO A 202 -6.94 -4.51 -19.25
CA PRO A 202 -7.51 -5.36 -18.21
C PRO A 202 -6.97 -6.79 -18.29
N VAL A 203 -6.57 -7.35 -17.15
CA VAL A 203 -6.07 -8.74 -17.05
C VAL A 203 -7.12 -9.62 -16.40
N THR A 204 -7.52 -9.29 -15.17
CA THR A 204 -8.46 -10.10 -14.41
C THR A 204 -9.14 -9.29 -13.30
N LYS A 205 -10.22 -9.87 -12.78
CA LYS A 205 -10.90 -9.47 -11.55
C LYS A 205 -11.16 -10.72 -10.73
N PHE A 206 -10.86 -10.68 -9.44
CA PHE A 206 -11.19 -11.80 -8.55
C PHE A 206 -11.68 -11.29 -7.19
N LYS A 207 -12.51 -12.11 -6.53
CA LYS A 207 -12.99 -11.85 -5.16
C LYS A 207 -11.90 -12.24 -4.18
N ALA A 208 -11.31 -11.26 -3.50
CA ALA A 208 -10.22 -11.50 -2.57
C ALA A 208 -10.70 -11.74 -1.14
N HIS A 209 -11.77 -11.07 -0.70
CA HIS A 209 -12.28 -11.14 0.68
C HIS A 209 -13.80 -11.08 0.74
N GLY A 210 -14.36 -11.50 1.88
CA GLY A 210 -15.80 -11.45 2.15
C GLY A 210 -16.30 -10.07 2.59
N THR A 211 -15.44 -9.08 2.77
CA THR A 211 -15.79 -7.71 3.17
C THR A 211 -14.72 -6.72 2.69
N TYR A 212 -14.62 -5.53 3.31
CA TYR A 212 -13.69 -4.47 2.91
C TYR A 212 -12.24 -4.93 2.86
N ILE A 213 -11.56 -4.62 1.75
CA ILE A 213 -10.11 -4.64 1.65
C ILE A 213 -9.59 -3.28 2.15
N THR A 214 -8.63 -3.32 3.03
CA THR A 214 -7.99 -2.12 3.60
C THR A 214 -6.69 -1.76 2.89
N ARG A 215 -5.98 -2.77 2.38
CA ARG A 215 -4.70 -2.62 1.69
C ARG A 215 -4.52 -3.67 0.62
N VAL A 216 -3.93 -3.28 -0.50
CA VAL A 216 -3.40 -4.16 -1.55
C VAL A 216 -1.95 -3.77 -1.81
N LEU A 217 -1.05 -4.75 -1.91
CA LEU A 217 0.38 -4.49 -2.09
C LEU A 217 1.05 -5.64 -2.88
N LEU A 218 1.68 -5.31 -4.00
CA LEU A 218 2.55 -6.24 -4.74
C LEU A 218 3.90 -6.37 -4.03
N SER A 219 4.45 -7.59 -4.04
CA SER A 219 5.80 -7.84 -3.55
C SER A 219 6.85 -7.21 -4.46
N PRO A 220 8.06 -6.88 -3.94
CA PRO A 220 9.14 -6.34 -4.75
C PRO A 220 9.55 -7.19 -5.96
N ASP A 221 9.46 -8.52 -5.85
CA ASP A 221 9.75 -9.47 -6.92
C ASP A 221 8.57 -9.71 -7.89
N VAL A 222 7.43 -9.05 -7.65
CA VAL A 222 6.17 -9.15 -8.43
C VAL A 222 5.59 -10.58 -8.48
N ARG A 223 6.02 -11.47 -7.59
CA ARG A 223 5.53 -12.87 -7.54
C ARG A 223 4.36 -13.07 -6.59
N HIS A 224 4.12 -12.10 -5.71
CA HIS A 224 3.05 -12.18 -4.72
C HIS A 224 2.26 -10.88 -4.66
N LEU A 225 0.97 -11.00 -4.38
CA LEU A 225 0.11 -9.90 -4.01
C LEU A 225 -0.40 -10.14 -2.59
N ALA A 226 -0.22 -9.17 -1.70
CA ALA A 226 -0.83 -9.20 -0.37
C ALA A 226 -2.12 -8.38 -0.36
N THR A 227 -3.16 -8.90 0.27
CA THR A 227 -4.41 -8.18 0.54
C THR A 227 -4.75 -8.25 2.02
N CYS A 228 -5.05 -7.11 2.63
CA CYS A 228 -5.48 -7.01 4.04
C CYS A 228 -6.95 -6.64 4.10
N SER A 229 -7.68 -7.17 5.10
CA SER A 229 -9.13 -7.02 5.14
C SER A 229 -9.69 -6.79 6.54
N ALA A 230 -10.91 -6.25 6.54
CA ALA A 230 -11.78 -6.14 7.69
C ALA A 230 -12.38 -7.49 8.13
N ASP A 231 -12.20 -8.56 7.35
CA ASP A 231 -12.59 -9.93 7.72
C ASP A 231 -11.60 -10.62 8.67
N HIS A 232 -10.63 -9.87 9.18
CA HIS A 232 -9.61 -10.30 10.12
C HIS A 232 -8.52 -11.17 9.49
N THR A 233 -8.44 -11.20 8.18
CA THR A 233 -7.39 -11.94 7.46
C THR A 233 -6.53 -11.01 6.60
N ALA A 234 -5.30 -11.45 6.35
CA ALA A 234 -4.52 -11.04 5.21
C ALA A 234 -4.32 -12.26 4.31
N ARG A 235 -4.29 -12.06 3.00
CA ARG A 235 -4.13 -13.16 2.03
C ARG A 235 -2.95 -12.87 1.12
N ILE A 236 -2.23 -13.93 0.77
CA ILE A 236 -1.14 -13.91 -0.20
C ILE A 236 -1.60 -14.67 -1.44
N TRP A 237 -1.48 -14.01 -2.56
CA TRP A 237 -1.84 -14.52 -3.87
C TRP A 237 -0.55 -14.69 -4.68
N ALA A 238 -0.31 -15.89 -5.21
CA ALA A 238 0.74 -16.11 -6.20
C ALA A 238 0.37 -15.39 -7.51
N VAL A 239 1.35 -14.74 -8.13
CA VAL A 239 1.19 -14.02 -9.40
C VAL A 239 1.90 -14.79 -10.50
N ASP A 240 1.15 -15.40 -11.42
CA ASP A 240 1.63 -16.09 -12.62
C ASP A 240 0.87 -15.62 -13.85
N LEU A 241 1.41 -14.63 -14.55
CA LEU A 241 0.80 -14.07 -15.74
C LEU A 241 1.19 -14.79 -17.03
N GLU A 242 2.21 -15.66 -17.02
CA GLU A 242 2.63 -16.41 -18.20
C GLU A 242 1.70 -17.57 -18.47
N GLY A 243 1.23 -18.26 -17.43
CA GLY A 243 0.25 -19.33 -17.55
C GLY A 243 -1.16 -18.88 -17.98
N ALA A 244 -1.51 -17.63 -17.72
CA ALA A 244 -2.82 -17.08 -18.06
C ALA A 244 -3.05 -16.87 -19.57
N ASN A 245 -1.99 -16.76 -20.37
CA ASN A 245 -2.09 -16.56 -21.82
C ASN A 245 -2.40 -17.86 -22.59
N GLU A 246 -2.18 -19.03 -22.01
CA GLU A 246 -2.37 -20.32 -22.70
C GLU A 246 -3.82 -20.87 -22.61
N THR A 247 -4.66 -20.34 -21.71
CA THR A 247 -6.01 -20.87 -21.47
C THR A 247 -7.12 -20.25 -22.33
N HIS A 248 -6.82 -19.25 -23.17
CA HIS A 248 -7.84 -18.56 -23.99
C HIS A 248 -7.97 -19.06 -25.43
N SER A 249 -7.37 -20.17 -25.83
CA SER A 249 -7.42 -20.64 -27.22
C SER A 249 -8.26 -21.88 -27.48
N ASP A 250 -9.20 -22.29 -26.64
CA ASP A 250 -10.22 -23.27 -27.06
C ASP A 250 -11.34 -23.44 -26.00
N SER A 251 -12.49 -22.80 -26.23
CA SER A 251 -13.80 -23.45 -26.03
C SER A 251 -14.99 -22.54 -26.33
N ASN A 252 -15.59 -22.73 -27.48
CA ASN A 252 -17.03 -22.47 -27.68
C ASN A 252 -17.85 -23.48 -26.85
N GLY A 253 -18.48 -23.00 -25.79
CA GLY A 253 -19.35 -23.82 -24.98
C GLY A 253 -20.22 -22.96 -24.06
N HIS A 254 -21.51 -22.83 -24.42
CA HIS A 254 -22.54 -22.27 -23.55
C HIS A 254 -22.65 -23.11 -22.27
N GLY A 255 -22.34 -22.57 -21.13
CA GLY A 255 -22.58 -23.14 -19.82
C GLY A 255 -22.56 -22.06 -18.76
N HIS A 256 -23.68 -21.86 -18.05
CA HIS A 256 -23.74 -21.14 -16.80
C HIS A 256 -22.68 -21.72 -15.86
N ARG A 257 -21.68 -20.92 -15.48
CA ARG A 257 -20.76 -21.26 -14.39
C ARG A 257 -21.15 -20.45 -13.17
N GLU A 258 -21.55 -21.20 -12.16
CA GLU A 258 -21.63 -20.73 -10.76
C GLU A 258 -20.26 -20.33 -10.27
N ASP A 259 -20.21 -19.33 -9.34
CA ASP A 259 -19.04 -18.82 -8.66
C ASP A 259 -18.13 -19.93 -8.14
N THR A 260 -17.09 -20.29 -8.89
CA THR A 260 -16.05 -21.21 -8.45
C THR A 260 -14.73 -20.49 -8.27
N ASP A 261 -14.12 -20.75 -7.12
CA ASP A 261 -12.86 -20.27 -6.60
C ASP A 261 -11.70 -20.15 -7.61
N ALA A 262 -11.14 -18.96 -7.68
CA ALA A 262 -9.73 -18.56 -7.75
C ALA A 262 -8.72 -19.42 -8.55
N SER A 263 -8.85 -19.45 -9.88
CA SER A 263 -7.70 -19.63 -10.80
C SER A 263 -7.90 -18.85 -12.11
N GLU A 264 -8.64 -17.75 -12.07
CA GLU A 264 -8.87 -16.94 -13.28
C GLU A 264 -7.84 -15.81 -13.38
N GLY A 265 -6.99 -15.88 -14.41
CA GLY A 265 -6.16 -14.73 -14.82
C GLY A 265 -4.82 -14.58 -14.11
N GLY A 266 -4.20 -15.67 -13.62
CA GLY A 266 -2.82 -15.64 -13.12
C GLY A 266 -2.67 -15.18 -11.66
N PHE A 267 -3.76 -15.22 -10.86
CA PHE A 267 -3.74 -14.99 -9.42
C PHE A 267 -4.35 -16.16 -8.68
N GLU A 268 -3.55 -16.86 -7.88
CA GLU A 268 -3.97 -18.02 -7.09
C GLU A 268 -3.77 -17.77 -5.61
N LEU A 269 -4.76 -18.12 -4.77
CA LEU A 269 -4.63 -18.00 -3.32
C LEU A 269 -3.59 -19.00 -2.82
N GLU A 270 -2.43 -18.48 -2.37
CA GLU A 270 -1.35 -19.29 -1.85
C GLU A 270 -1.44 -19.49 -0.34
N GLN A 271 -1.85 -18.42 0.38
CA GLN A 271 -1.88 -18.43 1.83
C GLN A 271 -2.93 -17.49 2.40
N GLU A 272 -3.63 -17.96 3.44
CA GLU A 272 -4.47 -17.14 4.30
C GLU A 272 -3.79 -16.96 5.67
N LEU A 273 -3.61 -15.70 6.09
CA LEU A 273 -3.02 -15.31 7.37
C LEU A 273 -4.17 -14.92 8.32
N ASP A 274 -4.67 -15.89 9.09
CA ASP A 274 -5.91 -15.84 9.89
C ASP A 274 -5.71 -15.55 11.38
N SER A 275 -4.46 -15.38 11.83
CA SER A 275 -4.16 -15.20 13.27
C SER A 275 -4.46 -13.80 13.82
N HIS A 276 -5.25 -13.00 13.11
CA HIS A 276 -5.67 -11.67 13.53
C HIS A 276 -7.06 -11.73 14.18
N GLN A 277 -7.25 -10.96 15.28
CA GLN A 277 -8.52 -10.94 15.98
C GLN A 277 -9.45 -9.80 15.57
N ARG A 278 -8.94 -8.85 14.75
CA ARG A 278 -9.66 -7.67 14.27
C ARG A 278 -9.19 -7.29 12.87
N TRP A 279 -9.64 -6.16 12.36
CA TRP A 279 -9.28 -5.62 11.05
C TRP A 279 -7.77 -5.55 10.86
N VAL A 280 -7.30 -6.06 9.75
CA VAL A 280 -5.92 -5.89 9.28
C VAL A 280 -5.89 -4.65 8.41
N TRP A 281 -5.10 -3.64 8.79
CA TRP A 281 -5.12 -2.34 8.16
C TRP A 281 -4.07 -2.14 7.08
N ASP A 282 -2.88 -2.65 7.31
CA ASP A 282 -1.72 -2.38 6.47
C ASP A 282 -0.76 -3.55 6.47
N CYS A 283 0.10 -3.61 5.45
CA CYS A 283 1.17 -4.57 5.36
C CYS A 283 2.39 -3.98 4.64
N ALA A 284 3.55 -4.61 4.86
CA ALA A 284 4.79 -4.29 4.19
C ALA A 284 5.60 -5.56 3.93
N PHE A 285 6.06 -5.75 2.69
CA PHE A 285 7.01 -6.80 2.34
C PHE A 285 8.44 -6.43 2.74
N SER A 286 9.26 -7.43 3.03
CA SER A 286 10.71 -7.29 3.01
C SER A 286 11.23 -7.06 1.59
N ALA A 287 12.42 -6.48 1.47
CA ALA A 287 13.02 -6.19 0.16
C ALA A 287 13.29 -7.45 -0.67
N ASP A 288 13.55 -8.59 -0.03
CA ASP A 288 13.73 -9.90 -0.65
C ASP A 288 12.43 -10.67 -0.89
N SER A 289 11.28 -10.06 -0.57
CA SER A 289 9.94 -10.66 -0.69
C SER A 289 9.70 -11.92 0.16
N ALA A 290 10.61 -12.27 1.07
CA ALA A 290 10.51 -13.49 1.88
C ALA A 290 9.62 -13.32 3.11
N TYR A 291 9.42 -12.10 3.56
CA TYR A 291 8.66 -11.78 4.76
C TYR A 291 7.58 -10.73 4.50
N LEU A 292 6.50 -10.83 5.27
CA LEU A 292 5.44 -9.83 5.33
C LEU A 292 5.22 -9.37 6.76
N VAL A 293 5.08 -8.08 6.98
CA VAL A 293 4.59 -7.53 8.25
C VAL A 293 3.15 -7.07 8.07
N THR A 294 2.28 -7.37 9.02
CA THR A 294 0.89 -6.91 9.06
C THR A 294 0.63 -6.06 10.29
N ALA A 295 -0.21 -5.02 10.16
CA ALA A 295 -0.72 -4.20 11.27
C ALA A 295 -2.19 -4.46 11.50
N CYS A 296 -2.59 -4.70 12.76
CA CYS A 296 -3.95 -5.09 13.11
C CYS A 296 -4.53 -4.24 14.25
N SER A 297 -5.86 -4.04 14.20
CA SER A 297 -6.62 -3.40 15.29
C SER A 297 -6.59 -4.18 16.60
N ASP A 298 -6.10 -5.42 16.63
CA ASP A 298 -5.90 -6.19 17.85
C ASP A 298 -4.66 -5.78 18.64
N HIS A 299 -4.05 -4.65 18.30
CA HIS A 299 -2.89 -4.00 18.93
C HIS A 299 -1.53 -4.57 18.53
N TYR A 300 -1.49 -5.62 17.71
CA TYR A 300 -0.27 -6.28 17.30
C TYR A 300 0.12 -5.92 15.86
N ALA A 301 1.41 -5.83 15.62
CA ALA A 301 1.99 -6.10 14.31
C ALA A 301 2.60 -7.50 14.34
N ARG A 302 2.57 -8.20 13.19
CA ARG A 302 3.07 -9.58 13.06
C ARG A 302 4.01 -9.69 11.88
N LEU A 303 5.17 -10.33 12.11
CA LEU A 303 6.12 -10.70 11.06
C LEU A 303 5.88 -12.15 10.66
N TRP A 304 5.57 -12.36 9.40
CA TRP A 304 5.30 -13.65 8.79
C TRP A 304 6.46 -14.03 7.88
N GLU A 305 6.91 -15.27 7.95
CA GLU A 305 7.78 -15.88 6.93
C GLU A 305 6.88 -16.59 5.90
N LEU A 306 6.96 -16.16 4.64
CA LEU A 306 6.02 -16.63 3.63
C LEU A 306 6.28 -18.08 3.22
N GLN A 307 7.53 -18.51 3.18
CA GLN A 307 7.89 -19.88 2.83
C GLN A 307 7.36 -20.91 3.84
N THR A 308 7.50 -20.64 5.13
CA THR A 308 7.06 -21.57 6.20
C THR A 308 5.62 -21.31 6.63
N LYS A 309 5.01 -20.21 6.18
CA LYS A 309 3.66 -19.79 6.52
C LYS A 309 3.45 -19.57 8.02
N THR A 310 4.50 -19.15 8.74
CA THR A 310 4.51 -19.03 10.20
C THR A 310 4.75 -17.60 10.66
N ILE A 311 4.23 -17.28 11.86
CA ILE A 311 4.54 -16.03 12.54
C ILE A 311 5.91 -16.17 13.21
N ILE A 312 6.88 -15.37 12.78
CA ILE A 312 8.22 -15.30 13.38
C ILE A 312 8.21 -14.44 14.63
N ARG A 313 7.51 -13.30 14.60
CA ARG A 313 7.42 -12.35 15.70
C ARG A 313 6.06 -11.69 15.78
N GLN A 314 5.69 -11.37 17.03
CA GLN A 314 4.56 -10.50 17.34
C GLN A 314 5.08 -9.30 18.13
N TYR A 315 4.75 -8.11 17.65
CA TYR A 315 5.16 -6.85 18.26
C TYR A 315 4.00 -6.32 19.08
N ASN A 316 4.14 -6.41 20.39
CA ASN A 316 3.14 -5.99 21.35
C ASN A 316 3.62 -4.73 22.07
N GLY A 317 2.83 -3.68 22.06
CA GLY A 317 3.18 -2.43 22.75
C GLY A 317 2.19 -1.31 22.51
N HIS A 318 1.46 -1.34 21.37
CA HIS A 318 0.40 -0.37 21.14
C HIS A 318 -0.77 -0.58 22.11
N HIS A 319 -1.23 0.50 22.74
CA HIS A 319 -2.38 0.47 23.67
C HIS A 319 -3.73 0.53 22.94
N ARG A 320 -3.70 0.84 21.62
CA ARG A 320 -4.83 0.82 20.71
C ARG A 320 -4.39 0.16 19.41
N GLY A 321 -5.32 0.04 18.45
CA GLY A 321 -5.04 -0.64 17.18
C GLY A 321 -3.80 -0.07 16.46
N ALA A 322 -2.91 -0.96 16.03
CA ALA A 322 -1.87 -0.65 15.07
C ALA A 322 -2.51 -0.51 13.68
N VAL A 323 -2.23 0.60 12.99
CA VAL A 323 -2.92 0.99 11.74
C VAL A 323 -1.99 0.94 10.54
N CYS A 324 -0.72 1.22 10.73
CA CYS A 324 0.26 1.27 9.65
C CYS A 324 1.62 0.72 10.06
N VAL A 325 2.33 0.22 9.07
CA VAL A 325 3.67 -0.36 9.21
C VAL A 325 4.58 0.15 8.10
N ALA A 326 5.88 0.22 8.39
CA ALA A 326 6.92 0.40 7.40
C ALA A 326 8.17 -0.39 7.82
N LEU A 327 8.78 -1.09 6.88
CA LEU A 327 9.95 -1.91 7.13
C LEU A 327 11.19 -1.25 6.54
N ASN A 328 12.16 -0.90 7.39
CA ASN A 328 13.46 -0.40 6.98
C ASN A 328 14.42 -1.57 6.81
N ASP A 329 14.36 -2.19 5.67
CA ASP A 329 15.14 -3.34 5.30
C ASP A 329 16.32 -2.93 4.41
N TYR A 330 17.51 -3.44 4.72
CA TYR A 330 18.76 -3.21 3.98
C TYR A 330 19.18 -4.44 3.16
N SER A 331 18.34 -5.49 3.10
CA SER A 331 18.62 -6.62 2.20
C SER A 331 18.64 -6.12 0.76
N GLU A 332 19.65 -6.55 0.02
CA GLU A 332 19.68 -6.30 -1.42
C GLU A 332 18.64 -7.20 -2.08
N THR A 333 17.89 -6.65 -3.02
CA THR A 333 17.04 -7.44 -3.92
C THR A 333 17.93 -8.43 -4.66
N ARG A 334 17.75 -9.71 -4.42
CA ARG A 334 18.46 -10.78 -5.11
C ARG A 334 17.87 -11.06 -6.49
#